data_9dbdfa17d1c3100af7f3bde9cca142ff
#
_entry.id   9dbdfa17d1c3100af7f3bde9cca142ff
#
_cell.length_a   1.000
_cell.length_b   1.000
_cell.length_c   1.000
_cell.angle_alpha   90.00
_cell.angle_beta   90.00
_cell.angle_gamma   90.00
#
_symmetry.space_group_name_H-M   'P 1'
#
loop_
_entity.id
_entity.type
_entity.pdbx_description
1 polymer ?
#
loop_
_entity_poly.entity_id
_entity_poly.type
_entity_poly.pdbx_seq_one_letter_code
_entity_poly.pdbx_strand_id
1 'polypeptide(L)'
;MSYTALYRKFRPDNFADVKGQDHIVTTLTNQINASRIGHAYLFCGTRGTGKTTVAKILAKAVNCQHPVNGSPCNECEMCRAIQAGTSMNVIEIDAASNNGVDNIREIREEVTYRPTEGNYKVYIIDEVHMLSTGAFNALLKTLEEPPSYVIFILATTEAHKIPITILSRCQRYDFHRISIDTIADRLTELLHAEGVEAEEKAVRYVAKAGDGSMRDALSLLDQCIAFYLGQTLTYDKVLEVLGAVDTEVFSKLLRKVLTGDVTAAIRILEELIVGGRELSQFVGDFTWYMRNLLLVKTSDNPEEAIDVSSENLRLLKEESEMTDIDTLMRYIRVFSELSNQIRFATQKRVLVEIALIKLCRPAMETNLDSVLDRIRVLEQRIDERPVQQVVVRSGDESVTEMRTEPVVPPQKAAPEDLQKIVAGWKVIVGQTTAAFKQALLQSVPKYNGDKSVSDHSGSGDPRKYPYGCSDRRRTGFTPGRLK
;
A
#
# COMPACT_ATOMS: atom_id res chain seq x y z
N MET A 1 40.06 2.34 8.77
CA MET A 1 39.26 1.71 7.69
C MET A 1 37.97 2.51 7.55
N SER A 2 37.54 2.82 6.32
CA SER A 2 36.25 3.49 6.13
C SER A 2 35.12 2.50 6.47
N TYR A 3 34.14 2.95 7.23
CA TYR A 3 32.95 2.16 7.54
C TYR A 3 32.18 1.80 6.26
N THR A 4 31.79 0.53 6.14
CA THR A 4 30.97 0.05 5.03
C THR A 4 29.65 -0.49 5.57
N ALA A 5 28.54 0.05 5.10
CA ALA A 5 27.20 -0.35 5.54
C ALA A 5 26.97 -1.87 5.36
N LEU A 6 26.26 -2.50 6.31
CA LEU A 6 26.05 -3.94 6.36
C LEU A 6 25.47 -4.51 5.04
N TYR A 7 24.52 -3.82 4.43
CA TYR A 7 23.91 -4.27 3.17
C TYR A 7 24.88 -4.29 1.97
N ARG A 8 26.02 -3.56 2.06
CA ARG A 8 27.12 -3.61 1.07
C ARG A 8 28.15 -4.65 1.44
N LYS A 9 28.57 -4.69 2.72
CA LYS A 9 29.58 -5.59 3.25
C LYS A 9 29.18 -7.05 3.09
N PHE A 10 27.91 -7.38 3.36
CA PHE A 10 27.35 -8.73 3.30
C PHE A 10 26.47 -8.99 2.07
N ARG A 11 26.73 -8.27 0.98
CA ARG A 11 26.05 -8.53 -0.27
C ARG A 11 26.44 -9.91 -0.80
N PRO A 12 25.49 -10.81 -1.12
CA PRO A 12 25.79 -12.13 -1.66
C PRO A 12 26.69 -12.09 -2.89
N ASP A 13 27.72 -12.93 -2.91
CA ASP A 13 28.69 -13.05 -3.98
C ASP A 13 28.53 -14.33 -4.81
N ASN A 14 27.78 -15.29 -4.29
CA ASN A 14 27.46 -16.56 -4.92
C ASN A 14 25.98 -16.89 -4.76
N PHE A 15 25.45 -17.88 -5.48
CA PHE A 15 24.06 -18.28 -5.42
C PHE A 15 23.63 -18.90 -4.08
N ALA A 16 24.54 -19.56 -3.37
CA ALA A 16 24.24 -20.22 -2.09
C ALA A 16 23.93 -19.21 -0.97
N ASP A 17 24.48 -18.00 -1.07
CA ASP A 17 24.24 -16.92 -0.08
C ASP A 17 22.94 -16.15 -0.35
N VAL A 18 22.26 -16.38 -1.47
CA VAL A 18 20.99 -15.76 -1.78
C VAL A 18 19.90 -16.46 -0.97
N LYS A 19 19.25 -15.72 -0.08
CA LYS A 19 18.21 -16.26 0.80
C LYS A 19 16.81 -15.96 0.28
N GLY A 20 15.90 -16.94 0.41
CA GLY A 20 14.46 -16.78 0.12
C GLY A 20 14.09 -16.69 -1.36
N GLN A 21 15.02 -17.06 -2.29
CA GLN A 21 14.78 -17.08 -3.73
C GLN A 21 15.22 -18.41 -4.36
N ASP A 22 15.04 -19.51 -3.66
CA ASP A 22 15.57 -20.85 -4.03
C ASP A 22 15.10 -21.30 -5.42
N HIS A 23 13.84 -21.00 -5.79
CA HIS A 23 13.28 -21.32 -7.09
C HIS A 23 14.02 -20.63 -8.25
N ILE A 24 14.44 -19.37 -8.06
CA ILE A 24 15.21 -18.61 -9.06
C ILE A 24 16.64 -19.13 -9.12
N VAL A 25 17.28 -19.29 -7.96
CA VAL A 25 18.65 -19.79 -7.84
C VAL A 25 18.77 -21.16 -8.50
N THR A 26 17.88 -22.10 -8.18
CA THR A 26 17.87 -23.45 -8.78
C THR A 26 17.73 -23.39 -10.31
N THR A 27 16.81 -22.56 -10.81
CA THR A 27 16.57 -22.44 -12.24
C THR A 27 17.79 -21.88 -12.98
N LEU A 28 18.37 -20.78 -12.47
CA LEU A 28 19.55 -20.15 -13.08
C LEU A 28 20.78 -21.07 -13.02
N THR A 29 21.00 -21.74 -11.90
CA THR A 29 22.10 -22.71 -11.75
C THR A 29 21.97 -23.87 -12.73
N ASN A 30 20.76 -24.41 -12.91
CA ASN A 30 20.51 -25.48 -13.89
C ASN A 30 20.74 -25.00 -15.33
N GLN A 31 20.34 -23.77 -15.68
CA GLN A 31 20.61 -23.21 -17.01
C GLN A 31 22.10 -23.05 -17.29
N ILE A 32 22.86 -22.59 -16.30
CA ILE A 32 24.32 -22.45 -16.44
C ILE A 32 24.97 -23.81 -16.62
N ASN A 33 24.66 -24.79 -15.78
CA ASN A 33 25.22 -26.15 -15.84
C ASN A 33 24.84 -26.86 -17.14
N ALA A 34 23.66 -26.60 -17.68
CA ALA A 34 23.23 -27.17 -18.96
C ALA A 34 23.69 -26.35 -20.18
N SER A 35 24.44 -25.27 -19.98
CA SER A 35 24.85 -24.33 -21.05
C SER A 35 23.66 -23.79 -21.88
N ARG A 36 22.49 -23.65 -21.23
CA ARG A 36 21.24 -23.13 -21.83
C ARG A 36 20.96 -21.73 -21.35
N ILE A 37 21.91 -20.83 -21.56
CA ILE A 37 21.83 -19.44 -21.12
C ILE A 37 20.92 -18.66 -22.10
N GLY A 38 19.91 -17.98 -21.58
CA GLY A 38 19.03 -17.11 -22.36
C GLY A 38 19.72 -15.78 -22.71
N HIS A 39 19.24 -15.12 -23.75
CA HIS A 39 19.76 -13.82 -24.15
C HIS A 39 19.14 -12.63 -23.36
N ALA A 40 17.97 -12.82 -22.76
CA ALA A 40 17.29 -11.77 -22.01
C ALA A 40 16.52 -12.32 -20.80
N TYR A 41 16.77 -11.73 -19.65
CA TYR A 41 16.15 -12.03 -18.36
C TYR A 41 15.40 -10.81 -17.85
N LEU A 42 14.23 -11.02 -17.26
CA LEU A 42 13.47 -9.97 -16.60
C LEU A 42 13.21 -10.36 -15.14
N PHE A 43 13.86 -9.68 -14.22
CA PHE A 43 13.73 -9.87 -12.78
C PHE A 43 12.70 -8.91 -12.22
N CYS A 44 11.55 -9.43 -11.79
CA CYS A 44 10.43 -8.68 -11.25
C CYS A 44 10.31 -8.90 -9.75
N GLY A 45 9.90 -7.91 -8.98
CA GLY A 45 9.61 -8.06 -7.56
C GLY A 45 9.86 -6.78 -6.77
N THR A 46 9.44 -6.75 -5.50
CA THR A 46 9.59 -5.58 -4.64
C THR A 46 11.05 -5.19 -4.43
N ARG A 47 11.28 -3.95 -3.96
CA ARG A 47 12.62 -3.45 -3.66
C ARG A 47 13.30 -4.33 -2.60
N GLY A 48 14.62 -4.48 -2.69
CA GLY A 48 15.42 -5.14 -1.65
C GLY A 48 15.35 -6.67 -1.59
N THR A 49 14.65 -7.33 -2.54
CA THR A 49 14.50 -8.80 -2.62
C THR A 49 15.67 -9.52 -3.30
N GLY A 50 16.70 -8.79 -3.76
CA GLY A 50 17.93 -9.39 -4.31
C GLY A 50 18.05 -9.37 -5.83
N LYS A 51 17.14 -8.73 -6.60
CA LYS A 51 17.15 -8.68 -8.07
C LYS A 51 18.52 -8.30 -8.65
N THR A 52 19.02 -7.13 -8.31
CA THR A 52 20.32 -6.63 -8.81
C THR A 52 21.50 -7.47 -8.30
N THR A 53 21.38 -8.06 -7.11
CA THR A 53 22.40 -8.97 -6.56
C THR A 53 22.49 -10.26 -7.37
N VAL A 54 21.35 -10.91 -7.64
CA VAL A 54 21.28 -12.13 -8.46
C VAL A 54 21.72 -11.82 -9.90
N ALA A 55 21.37 -10.64 -10.45
CA ALA A 55 21.85 -10.19 -11.76
C ALA A 55 23.39 -10.14 -11.82
N LYS A 56 24.04 -9.58 -10.79
CA LYS A 56 25.52 -9.54 -10.70
C LYS A 56 26.14 -10.92 -10.54
N ILE A 57 25.52 -11.79 -9.73
CA ILE A 57 25.99 -13.17 -9.57
C ILE A 57 25.87 -13.92 -10.89
N LEU A 58 24.76 -13.79 -11.62
CA LEU A 58 24.56 -14.39 -12.93
C LEU A 58 25.62 -13.89 -13.93
N ALA A 59 25.84 -12.57 -13.99
CA ALA A 59 26.86 -11.97 -14.88
C ALA A 59 28.27 -12.47 -14.59
N LYS A 60 28.62 -12.69 -13.29
CA LYS A 60 29.88 -13.32 -12.89
C LYS A 60 29.92 -14.79 -13.29
N ALA A 61 28.84 -15.54 -13.04
CA ALA A 61 28.79 -16.98 -13.28
C ALA A 61 28.95 -17.34 -14.75
N VAL A 62 28.29 -16.59 -15.66
CA VAL A 62 28.41 -16.85 -17.13
C VAL A 62 29.76 -16.48 -17.71
N ASN A 63 30.54 -15.62 -17.04
CA ASN A 63 31.88 -15.20 -17.44
C ASN A 63 32.99 -15.85 -16.58
N CYS A 64 32.62 -16.69 -15.59
CA CYS A 64 33.58 -17.32 -14.70
C CYS A 64 34.40 -18.37 -15.45
N GLN A 65 35.74 -18.37 -15.25
CA GLN A 65 36.62 -19.36 -15.87
C GLN A 65 36.48 -20.75 -15.22
N HIS A 66 36.12 -20.80 -13.94
CA HIS A 66 36.03 -22.02 -13.14
C HIS A 66 34.73 -22.03 -12.31
N PRO A 67 33.54 -22.11 -12.96
CA PRO A 67 32.28 -22.12 -12.21
C PRO A 67 32.17 -23.40 -11.37
N VAL A 68 31.70 -23.27 -10.13
CA VAL A 68 31.45 -24.39 -9.22
C VAL A 68 29.96 -24.58 -9.09
N ASN A 69 29.44 -25.70 -9.57
CA ASN A 69 27.99 -25.99 -9.53
C ASN A 69 27.13 -24.84 -10.09
N GLY A 70 27.56 -24.19 -11.18
CA GLY A 70 26.85 -23.06 -11.77
C GLY A 70 27.01 -21.71 -11.02
N SER A 71 27.75 -21.69 -9.91
CA SER A 71 28.07 -20.48 -9.15
C SER A 71 29.44 -19.93 -9.55
N PRO A 72 29.69 -18.61 -9.47
CA PRO A 72 30.99 -18.02 -9.74
C PRO A 72 32.01 -18.45 -8.68
N CYS A 73 33.25 -18.67 -9.06
CA CYS A 73 34.34 -19.04 -8.12
C CYS A 73 34.81 -17.88 -7.24
N ASN A 74 34.53 -16.63 -7.62
CA ASN A 74 34.98 -15.40 -6.99
C ASN A 74 36.50 -15.14 -6.90
N GLU A 75 37.31 -16.06 -7.42
CA GLU A 75 38.78 -16.01 -7.31
C GLU A 75 39.47 -15.76 -8.67
N CYS A 76 38.86 -16.14 -9.78
CA CYS A 76 39.46 -15.93 -11.10
C CYS A 76 39.49 -14.42 -11.47
N GLU A 77 40.31 -14.10 -12.43
CA GLU A 77 40.53 -12.72 -12.89
C GLU A 77 39.21 -12.04 -13.31
N MET A 78 38.37 -12.76 -14.05
CA MET A 78 37.06 -12.27 -14.49
C MET A 78 36.13 -11.98 -13.29
N CYS A 79 36.06 -12.88 -12.32
CA CYS A 79 35.24 -12.66 -11.14
C CYS A 79 35.71 -11.44 -10.35
N ARG A 80 37.02 -11.27 -10.17
CA ARG A 80 37.61 -10.11 -9.47
C ARG A 80 37.38 -8.81 -10.22
N ALA A 81 37.58 -8.80 -11.55
CA ALA A 81 37.34 -7.61 -12.39
C ALA A 81 35.86 -7.17 -12.34
N ILE A 82 34.90 -8.12 -12.43
CA ILE A 82 33.47 -7.82 -12.35
C ILE A 82 33.10 -7.31 -10.94
N GLN A 83 33.66 -7.91 -9.89
CA GLN A 83 33.41 -7.48 -8.52
C GLN A 83 33.98 -6.09 -8.23
N ALA A 84 35.14 -5.77 -8.78
CA ALA A 84 35.75 -4.44 -8.68
C ALA A 84 35.07 -3.38 -9.57
N GLY A 85 34.15 -3.80 -10.47
CA GLY A 85 33.48 -2.89 -11.41
C GLY A 85 34.41 -2.36 -12.53
N THR A 86 35.55 -3.05 -12.78
CA THR A 86 36.53 -2.68 -13.82
C THR A 86 36.35 -3.46 -15.13
N SER A 87 35.48 -4.46 -15.14
CA SER A 87 35.21 -5.25 -16.35
C SER A 87 34.34 -4.47 -17.33
N MET A 88 34.84 -4.34 -18.57
CA MET A 88 34.05 -3.76 -19.67
C MET A 88 32.98 -4.70 -20.23
N ASN A 89 32.97 -5.97 -19.79
CA ASN A 89 32.00 -6.97 -20.24
C ASN A 89 30.72 -6.99 -19.43
N VAL A 90 30.66 -6.36 -18.24
CA VAL A 90 29.47 -6.27 -17.41
C VAL A 90 29.18 -4.80 -17.16
N ILE A 91 28.15 -4.31 -17.81
CA ILE A 91 27.75 -2.91 -17.77
C ILE A 91 26.46 -2.81 -16.95
N GLU A 92 26.52 -2.06 -15.84
CA GLU A 92 25.36 -1.79 -14.97
C GLU A 92 24.85 -0.39 -15.25
N ILE A 93 23.55 -0.29 -15.54
CA ILE A 93 22.87 0.95 -15.89
C ILE A 93 21.66 1.09 -14.97
N ASP A 94 21.59 2.18 -14.26
CA ASP A 94 20.40 2.59 -13.52
C ASP A 94 19.51 3.40 -14.46
N ALA A 95 18.34 2.86 -14.82
CA ALA A 95 17.39 3.52 -15.71
C ALA A 95 16.74 4.76 -15.07
N ALA A 96 16.77 4.91 -13.74
CA ALA A 96 16.30 6.13 -13.09
C ALA A 96 17.18 7.34 -13.44
N SER A 97 18.49 7.13 -13.56
CA SER A 97 19.48 8.15 -13.93
C SER A 97 19.70 8.23 -15.43
N ASN A 98 19.48 7.13 -16.18
CA ASN A 98 19.80 6.98 -17.60
C ASN A 98 18.57 6.53 -18.41
N ASN A 99 17.48 7.33 -18.40
CA ASN A 99 16.20 6.98 -19.03
C ASN A 99 16.08 7.39 -20.51
N GLY A 100 17.09 8.09 -21.04
CA GLY A 100 17.09 8.68 -22.37
C GLY A 100 17.23 7.63 -23.50
N VAL A 101 16.71 8.00 -24.68
CA VAL A 101 16.84 7.17 -25.90
C VAL A 101 18.30 7.07 -26.33
N ASP A 102 19.09 8.12 -26.12
CA ASP A 102 20.47 8.20 -26.59
C ASP A 102 21.38 7.23 -25.82
N ASN A 103 21.18 7.09 -24.50
CA ASN A 103 21.92 6.11 -23.69
C ASN A 103 21.67 4.65 -24.20
N ILE A 104 20.43 4.34 -24.59
CA ILE A 104 20.10 3.03 -25.14
C ILE A 104 20.62 2.85 -26.57
N ARG A 105 20.74 3.92 -27.35
CA ARG A 105 21.39 3.88 -28.68
C ARG A 105 22.88 3.61 -28.58
N GLU A 106 23.57 4.21 -27.60
CA GLU A 106 24.98 3.91 -27.30
C GLU A 106 25.15 2.42 -26.97
N ILE A 107 24.32 1.88 -26.10
CA ILE A 107 24.32 0.44 -25.80
C ILE A 107 24.16 -0.39 -27.08
N ARG A 108 23.24 -0.01 -27.96
CA ARG A 108 23.00 -0.73 -29.23
C ARG A 108 24.20 -0.69 -30.17
N GLU A 109 24.97 0.38 -30.18
CA GLU A 109 26.23 0.46 -30.92
C GLU A 109 27.32 -0.39 -30.27
N GLU A 110 27.43 -0.34 -28.95
CA GLU A 110 28.40 -1.15 -28.20
C GLU A 110 28.15 -2.65 -28.27
N VAL A 111 26.89 -3.07 -28.38
CA VAL A 111 26.48 -4.48 -28.51
C VAL A 111 27.12 -5.16 -29.74
N THR A 112 27.45 -4.39 -30.78
CA THR A 112 28.10 -4.95 -32.00
C THR A 112 29.53 -5.44 -31.77
N TYR A 113 30.16 -4.93 -30.70
CA TYR A 113 31.55 -5.33 -30.38
C TYR A 113 31.58 -6.54 -29.44
N ARG A 114 32.30 -7.57 -29.83
CA ARG A 114 32.50 -8.76 -29.01
C ARG A 114 33.26 -8.44 -27.72
N PRO A 115 33.02 -9.21 -26.63
CA PRO A 115 33.84 -9.11 -25.44
C PRO A 115 35.31 -9.39 -25.76
N THR A 116 36.20 -8.61 -25.16
CA THR A 116 37.65 -8.80 -25.30
C THR A 116 38.16 -9.94 -24.41
N GLU A 117 37.48 -10.14 -23.28
CA GLU A 117 37.76 -11.16 -22.27
C GLU A 117 36.41 -11.79 -21.83
N GLY A 118 36.46 -13.07 -21.41
CA GLY A 118 35.22 -13.76 -21.00
C GLY A 118 34.36 -14.22 -22.18
N ASN A 119 33.19 -14.79 -21.88
CA ASN A 119 32.30 -15.41 -22.86
C ASN A 119 31.15 -14.49 -23.30
N TYR A 120 30.67 -13.66 -22.41
CA TYR A 120 29.47 -12.86 -22.61
C TYR A 120 29.64 -11.39 -22.23
N LYS A 121 29.03 -10.51 -23.03
CA LYS A 121 28.82 -9.11 -22.67
C LYS A 121 27.45 -8.98 -22.03
N VAL A 122 27.41 -8.57 -20.76
CA VAL A 122 26.18 -8.56 -19.96
C VAL A 122 25.77 -7.12 -19.64
N TYR A 123 24.56 -6.77 -19.99
CA TYR A 123 23.94 -5.48 -19.66
C TYR A 123 22.92 -5.69 -18.56
N ILE A 124 23.17 -5.11 -17.38
CA ILE A 124 22.25 -5.09 -16.26
C ILE A 124 21.56 -3.72 -16.24
N ILE A 125 20.26 -3.69 -16.53
CA ILE A 125 19.47 -2.45 -16.51
C ILE A 125 18.55 -2.52 -15.29
N ASP A 126 18.88 -1.76 -14.25
CA ASP A 126 18.08 -1.69 -13.04
C ASP A 126 16.97 -0.64 -13.17
N GLU A 127 15.86 -0.87 -12.49
CA GLU A 127 14.62 -0.09 -12.54
C GLU A 127 14.17 0.23 -13.99
N VAL A 128 14.22 -0.79 -14.85
CA VAL A 128 13.98 -0.66 -16.30
C VAL A 128 12.63 0.00 -16.64
N HIS A 129 11.64 -0.04 -15.76
CA HIS A 129 10.35 0.64 -15.93
C HIS A 129 10.46 2.17 -16.01
N MET A 130 11.61 2.76 -15.61
CA MET A 130 11.88 4.18 -15.71
C MET A 130 12.33 4.63 -17.11
N LEU A 131 12.63 3.69 -18.01
CA LEU A 131 13.00 4.00 -19.38
C LEU A 131 11.85 4.69 -20.13
N SER A 132 12.20 5.66 -20.98
CA SER A 132 11.23 6.27 -21.89
C SER A 132 10.71 5.28 -22.93
N THR A 133 9.53 5.53 -23.48
CA THR A 133 8.94 4.70 -24.55
C THR A 133 9.89 4.59 -25.76
N GLY A 134 10.61 5.66 -26.09
CA GLY A 134 11.60 5.67 -27.16
C GLY A 134 12.81 4.77 -26.85
N ALA A 135 13.26 4.74 -25.58
CA ALA A 135 14.33 3.88 -25.12
C ALA A 135 13.93 2.40 -25.19
N PHE A 136 12.72 2.03 -24.76
CA PHE A 136 12.20 0.68 -24.96
C PHE A 136 12.18 0.27 -26.42
N ASN A 137 11.72 1.13 -27.33
CA ASN A 137 11.69 0.85 -28.76
C ASN A 137 13.11 0.66 -29.36
N ALA A 138 14.09 1.42 -28.86
CA ALA A 138 15.50 1.24 -29.28
C ALA A 138 16.06 -0.13 -28.82
N LEU A 139 15.68 -0.60 -27.62
CA LEU A 139 16.11 -1.87 -27.06
C LEU A 139 15.46 -3.07 -27.78
N LEU A 140 14.24 -2.94 -28.29
CA LEU A 140 13.48 -4.02 -28.94
C LEU A 140 14.27 -4.69 -30.08
N LYS A 141 14.91 -3.89 -30.94
CA LYS A 141 15.69 -4.44 -32.08
C LYS A 141 16.79 -5.39 -31.63
N THR A 142 17.48 -5.05 -30.54
CA THR A 142 18.57 -5.87 -30.02
C THR A 142 18.04 -7.11 -29.26
N LEU A 143 16.85 -7.01 -28.66
CA LEU A 143 16.20 -8.14 -28.00
C LEU A 143 15.59 -9.14 -29.00
N GLU A 144 15.24 -8.69 -30.21
CA GLU A 144 14.71 -9.55 -31.29
C GLU A 144 15.82 -10.37 -31.95
N GLU A 145 16.94 -9.74 -32.24
CA GLU A 145 18.09 -10.36 -32.91
C GLU A 145 19.38 -10.12 -32.10
N PRO A 146 19.49 -10.72 -30.89
CA PRO A 146 20.66 -10.51 -30.05
C PRO A 146 21.88 -11.24 -30.60
N PRO A 147 23.08 -10.63 -30.58
CA PRO A 147 24.31 -11.37 -30.79
C PRO A 147 24.46 -12.50 -29.78
N SER A 148 24.99 -13.64 -30.18
CA SER A 148 25.09 -14.85 -29.34
C SER A 148 25.93 -14.68 -28.06
N TYR A 149 26.73 -13.63 -28.00
CA TYR A 149 27.58 -13.27 -26.85
C TYR A 149 26.99 -12.17 -25.95
N VAL A 150 25.73 -11.76 -26.17
CA VAL A 150 25.11 -10.68 -25.39
C VAL A 150 24.00 -11.22 -24.52
N ILE A 151 23.97 -10.76 -23.26
CA ILE A 151 22.93 -11.07 -22.31
C ILE A 151 22.39 -9.77 -21.73
N PHE A 152 21.06 -9.61 -21.78
CA PHE A 152 20.36 -8.54 -21.09
C PHE A 152 19.74 -9.06 -19.79
N ILE A 153 19.96 -8.36 -18.68
CA ILE A 153 19.29 -8.62 -17.40
C ILE A 153 18.56 -7.35 -16.99
N LEU A 154 17.26 -7.37 -17.18
CA LEU A 154 16.37 -6.25 -16.86
C LEU A 154 15.82 -6.47 -15.46
N ALA A 155 15.93 -5.49 -14.55
CA ALA A 155 15.35 -5.57 -13.22
C ALA A 155 14.30 -4.48 -13.03
N THR A 156 13.18 -4.82 -12.39
CA THR A 156 12.09 -3.86 -12.15
C THR A 156 11.34 -4.15 -10.85
N THR A 157 10.90 -3.08 -10.21
CA THR A 157 9.92 -3.16 -9.12
C THR A 157 8.48 -3.11 -9.64
N GLU A 158 8.24 -2.64 -10.87
CA GLU A 158 6.92 -2.41 -11.44
C GLU A 158 6.75 -3.13 -12.79
N ALA A 159 6.55 -4.43 -12.75
CA ALA A 159 6.40 -5.27 -13.94
C ALA A 159 5.24 -4.84 -14.86
N HIS A 160 4.17 -4.25 -14.29
CA HIS A 160 3.01 -3.80 -15.03
C HIS A 160 3.27 -2.60 -15.95
N LYS A 161 4.35 -1.84 -15.71
CA LYS A 161 4.78 -0.72 -16.56
C LYS A 161 5.63 -1.16 -17.77
N ILE A 162 6.07 -2.40 -17.81
CA ILE A 162 6.91 -2.91 -18.89
C ILE A 162 6.03 -3.24 -20.12
N PRO A 163 6.39 -2.73 -21.32
CA PRO A 163 5.65 -3.06 -22.53
C PRO A 163 5.58 -4.57 -22.81
N ILE A 164 4.43 -5.04 -23.30
CA ILE A 164 4.23 -6.46 -23.60
C ILE A 164 5.21 -6.98 -24.63
N THR A 165 5.68 -6.11 -25.52
CA THR A 165 6.69 -6.41 -26.55
C THR A 165 8.05 -6.78 -25.96
N ILE A 166 8.42 -6.21 -24.81
CA ILE A 166 9.63 -6.56 -24.05
C ILE A 166 9.38 -7.86 -23.27
N LEU A 167 8.21 -7.94 -22.57
CA LEU A 167 7.85 -9.12 -21.78
C LEU A 167 7.89 -10.42 -22.59
N SER A 168 7.42 -10.37 -23.84
CA SER A 168 7.40 -11.56 -24.73
C SER A 168 8.77 -12.06 -25.18
N ARG A 169 9.84 -11.27 -24.99
CA ARG A 169 11.21 -11.57 -25.42
C ARG A 169 12.16 -11.89 -24.27
N CYS A 170 11.70 -11.73 -23.05
CA CYS A 170 12.49 -11.96 -21.85
C CYS A 170 11.99 -13.19 -21.09
N GLN A 171 12.92 -13.94 -20.50
CA GLN A 171 12.60 -14.94 -19.49
C GLN A 171 12.30 -14.23 -18.18
N ARG A 172 11.05 -14.32 -17.71
CA ARG A 172 10.60 -13.65 -16.49
C ARG A 172 10.87 -14.48 -15.25
N TYR A 173 11.39 -13.83 -14.22
CA TYR A 173 11.65 -14.38 -12.88
C TYR A 173 11.02 -13.46 -11.84
N ASP A 174 10.07 -14.00 -11.07
CA ASP A 174 9.37 -13.25 -10.05
C ASP A 174 10.02 -13.47 -8.68
N PHE A 175 10.64 -12.42 -8.15
CA PHE A 175 11.25 -12.40 -6.82
C PHE A 175 10.17 -12.20 -5.77
N HIS A 176 10.09 -13.11 -4.83
CA HIS A 176 9.13 -13.05 -3.73
C HIS A 176 9.65 -12.20 -2.59
N ARG A 177 8.74 -11.69 -1.76
CA ARG A 177 9.10 -11.14 -0.46
C ARG A 177 9.71 -12.24 0.38
N ILE A 178 10.77 -11.91 1.09
CA ILE A 178 11.47 -12.86 1.95
C ILE A 178 10.69 -12.99 3.26
N SER A 179 10.56 -14.21 3.77
CA SER A 179 9.86 -14.46 5.04
C SER A 179 10.60 -13.81 6.22
N ILE A 180 9.85 -13.43 7.25
CA ILE A 180 10.41 -12.83 8.48
C ILE A 180 11.45 -13.76 9.09
N ASP A 181 11.18 -15.07 9.14
CA ASP A 181 12.10 -16.05 9.70
C ASP A 181 13.41 -16.11 8.93
N THR A 182 13.35 -16.17 7.59
CA THR A 182 14.57 -16.18 6.74
C THR A 182 15.38 -14.89 6.90
N ILE A 183 14.72 -13.73 7.07
CA ILE A 183 15.41 -12.47 7.33
C ILE A 183 16.05 -12.51 8.72
N ALA A 184 15.29 -12.92 9.75
CA ALA A 184 15.77 -12.98 11.13
C ALA A 184 16.97 -13.91 11.28
N ASP A 185 16.93 -15.10 10.68
CA ASP A 185 18.04 -16.04 10.65
C ASP A 185 19.30 -15.40 10.03
N ARG A 186 19.12 -14.71 8.89
CA ARG A 186 20.23 -14.02 8.24
C ARG A 186 20.78 -12.87 9.08
N LEU A 187 19.93 -12.06 9.71
CA LEU A 187 20.35 -10.99 10.60
C LEU A 187 21.16 -11.55 11.80
N THR A 188 20.72 -12.68 12.36
CA THR A 188 21.41 -13.37 13.46
C THR A 188 22.79 -13.85 13.03
N GLU A 189 22.91 -14.50 11.85
CA GLU A 189 24.22 -14.90 11.28
C GLU A 189 25.18 -13.70 11.20
N LEU A 190 24.67 -12.55 10.75
CA LEU A 190 25.49 -11.35 10.54
C LEU A 190 25.86 -10.65 11.85
N LEU A 191 24.96 -10.63 12.85
CA LEU A 191 25.26 -10.13 14.19
C LEU A 191 26.38 -10.91 14.83
N HIS A 192 26.36 -12.25 14.71
CA HIS A 192 27.46 -13.09 15.17
C HIS A 192 28.78 -12.77 14.47
N ALA A 193 28.73 -12.53 13.13
CA ALA A 193 29.95 -12.18 12.38
C ALA A 193 30.50 -10.78 12.75
N GLU A 194 29.66 -9.85 13.17
CA GLU A 194 30.05 -8.51 13.66
C GLU A 194 30.37 -8.49 15.16
N GLY A 195 30.12 -9.59 15.89
CA GLY A 195 30.34 -9.66 17.34
C GLY A 195 29.36 -8.80 18.15
N VAL A 196 28.15 -8.61 17.64
CA VAL A 196 27.09 -7.86 18.31
C VAL A 196 26.08 -8.82 18.91
N GLU A 197 25.77 -8.63 20.19
CA GLU A 197 24.72 -9.39 20.87
C GLU A 197 23.36 -8.71 20.68
N ALA A 198 22.33 -9.50 20.42
CA ALA A 198 20.97 -9.01 20.27
C ALA A 198 19.95 -10.02 20.81
N GLU A 199 18.86 -9.52 21.35
CA GLU A 199 17.71 -10.35 21.72
C GLU A 199 17.00 -10.87 20.48
N GLU A 200 16.53 -12.12 20.50
CA GLU A 200 15.77 -12.72 19.40
C GLU A 200 14.55 -11.88 19.02
N LYS A 201 13.82 -11.35 20.01
CA LYS A 201 12.67 -10.46 19.80
C LYS A 201 13.05 -9.18 19.04
N ALA A 202 14.23 -8.61 19.35
CA ALA A 202 14.76 -7.43 18.69
C ALA A 202 15.05 -7.72 17.21
N VAL A 203 15.72 -8.84 16.92
CA VAL A 203 16.05 -9.27 15.55
C VAL A 203 14.80 -9.54 14.72
N ARG A 204 13.82 -10.27 15.29
CA ARG A 204 12.53 -10.52 14.63
C ARG A 204 11.77 -9.22 14.33
N TYR A 205 11.84 -8.25 15.21
CA TYR A 205 11.20 -6.95 14.99
C TYR A 205 11.87 -6.20 13.83
N VAL A 206 13.21 -6.16 13.76
CA VAL A 206 13.93 -5.58 12.62
C VAL A 206 13.58 -6.29 11.31
N ALA A 207 13.52 -7.63 11.34
CA ALA A 207 13.12 -8.43 10.19
C ALA A 207 11.71 -8.08 9.70
N LYS A 208 10.77 -7.92 10.63
CA LYS A 208 9.39 -7.50 10.33
C LYS A 208 9.33 -6.09 9.76
N ALA A 209 10.09 -5.15 10.33
CA ALA A 209 10.17 -3.76 9.86
C ALA A 209 10.77 -3.66 8.43
N GLY A 210 11.60 -4.64 8.04
CA GLY A 210 12.14 -4.76 6.68
C GLY A 210 11.11 -5.14 5.61
N ASP A 211 9.89 -5.51 5.97
CA ASP A 211 8.73 -5.80 5.07
C ASP A 211 9.09 -6.72 3.89
N GLY A 212 9.82 -7.81 4.15
CA GLY A 212 10.25 -8.77 3.13
C GLY A 212 11.44 -8.30 2.26
N SER A 213 12.06 -7.17 2.61
CA SER A 213 13.25 -6.61 1.98
C SER A 213 14.48 -6.88 2.86
N MET A 214 15.38 -7.76 2.43
CA MET A 214 16.65 -8.00 3.12
C MET A 214 17.52 -6.74 3.20
N ARG A 215 17.53 -5.91 2.16
CA ARG A 215 18.32 -4.67 2.12
C ARG A 215 17.84 -3.66 3.16
N ASP A 216 16.51 -3.50 3.29
CA ASP A 216 15.96 -2.53 4.21
C ASP A 216 16.10 -3.04 5.65
N ALA A 217 15.91 -4.34 5.91
CA ALA A 217 16.20 -4.97 7.20
C ALA A 217 17.65 -4.79 7.64
N LEU A 218 18.61 -5.00 6.74
CA LEU A 218 20.04 -4.76 7.01
C LEU A 218 20.35 -3.28 7.28
N SER A 219 19.67 -2.37 6.57
CA SER A 219 19.85 -0.93 6.80
C SER A 219 19.31 -0.49 8.17
N LEU A 220 18.16 -1.04 8.57
CA LEU A 220 17.57 -0.80 9.89
C LEU A 220 18.44 -1.39 11.01
N LEU A 221 18.97 -2.60 10.82
CA LEU A 221 19.91 -3.22 11.77
C LEU A 221 21.16 -2.38 11.93
N ASP A 222 21.72 -1.91 10.83
CA ASP A 222 22.90 -1.05 10.81
C ASP A 222 22.70 0.25 11.59
N GLN A 223 21.53 0.85 11.44
CA GLN A 223 21.11 2.02 12.19
C GLN A 223 21.02 1.73 13.69
N CYS A 224 20.45 0.58 14.09
CA CYS A 224 20.36 0.17 15.49
C CYS A 224 21.76 -0.06 16.10
N ILE A 225 22.65 -0.74 15.39
CA ILE A 225 24.04 -0.99 15.84
C ILE A 225 24.80 0.33 15.98
N ALA A 226 24.64 1.25 15.02
CA ALA A 226 25.33 2.54 15.05
C ALA A 226 24.88 3.39 16.25
N PHE A 227 23.58 3.35 16.60
CA PHE A 227 23.03 4.12 17.72
C PHE A 227 23.48 3.57 19.09
N TYR A 228 23.50 2.24 19.25
CA TYR A 228 23.88 1.56 20.48
C TYR A 228 25.21 0.81 20.36
N LEU A 229 26.23 1.49 19.83
CA LEU A 229 27.53 0.89 19.56
C LEU A 229 28.14 0.24 20.84
N GLY A 230 28.51 -1.04 20.74
CA GLY A 230 29.13 -1.81 21.82
C GLY A 230 28.17 -2.24 22.94
N GLN A 231 26.88 -2.12 22.75
CA GLN A 231 25.85 -2.56 23.69
C GLN A 231 24.99 -3.67 23.07
N THR A 232 24.47 -4.56 23.94
CA THR A 232 23.49 -5.55 23.53
C THR A 232 22.20 -4.85 22.99
N LEU A 233 21.72 -5.26 21.83
CA LEU A 233 20.49 -4.75 21.23
C LEU A 233 19.29 -5.44 21.89
N THR A 234 18.62 -4.75 22.80
CA THR A 234 17.35 -5.18 23.39
C THR A 234 16.18 -4.75 22.51
N TYR A 235 15.02 -5.39 22.71
CA TYR A 235 13.79 -5.05 21.99
C TYR A 235 13.42 -3.56 22.18
N ASP A 236 13.48 -3.04 23.40
CA ASP A 236 13.14 -1.63 23.69
C ASP A 236 14.05 -0.64 22.96
N LYS A 237 15.36 -0.94 22.91
CA LYS A 237 16.33 -0.12 22.18
C LYS A 237 16.04 -0.07 20.68
N VAL A 238 15.65 -1.20 20.10
CA VAL A 238 15.27 -1.25 18.67
C VAL A 238 14.01 -0.45 18.41
N LEU A 239 13.00 -0.55 19.29
CA LEU A 239 11.78 0.28 19.19
C LEU A 239 12.10 1.78 19.26
N GLU A 240 13.02 2.17 20.14
CA GLU A 240 13.44 3.57 20.28
C GLU A 240 14.08 4.10 18.99
N VAL A 241 15.03 3.35 18.41
CA VAL A 241 15.75 3.77 17.19
C VAL A 241 14.84 3.80 15.97
N LEU A 242 13.99 2.79 15.83
CA LEU A 242 13.11 2.68 14.66
C LEU A 242 11.85 3.57 14.74
N GLY A 243 11.69 4.26 15.85
CA GLY A 243 10.56 5.17 16.02
C GLY A 243 9.22 4.45 16.16
N ALA A 244 9.24 3.15 16.41
CA ALA A 244 8.03 2.37 16.55
C ALA A 244 7.28 2.71 17.84
N VAL A 245 5.97 2.63 17.77
CA VAL A 245 5.10 2.88 18.93
C VAL A 245 4.84 1.55 19.63
N ASP A 246 5.03 1.53 20.93
CA ASP A 246 4.74 0.35 21.74
C ASP A 246 3.25 -0.02 21.63
N THR A 247 2.95 -1.32 21.59
CA THR A 247 1.59 -1.86 21.55
C THR A 247 0.75 -1.35 22.72
N GLU A 248 1.36 -1.09 23.89
CA GLU A 248 0.67 -0.50 25.05
C GLU A 248 0.11 0.91 24.77
N VAL A 249 0.81 1.72 23.98
CA VAL A 249 0.32 3.06 23.62
C VAL A 249 -0.90 2.95 22.71
N PHE A 250 -0.89 2.00 21.80
CA PHE A 250 -2.07 1.73 20.94
C PHE A 250 -3.27 1.23 21.76
N SER A 251 -3.02 0.36 22.73
CA SER A 251 -4.03 -0.08 23.69
C SER A 251 -4.66 1.09 24.45
N LYS A 252 -3.81 1.94 25.05
CA LYS A 252 -4.26 3.14 25.76
C LYS A 252 -5.07 4.08 24.85
N LEU A 253 -4.60 4.29 23.61
CA LEU A 253 -5.26 5.13 22.63
C LEU A 253 -6.63 4.57 22.24
N LEU A 254 -6.71 3.27 21.92
CA LEU A 254 -7.96 2.59 21.58
C LEU A 254 -9.00 2.72 22.70
N ARG A 255 -8.60 2.46 23.95
CA ARG A 255 -9.50 2.61 25.12
C ARG A 255 -10.03 4.03 25.24
N LYS A 256 -9.22 5.07 24.97
CA LYS A 256 -9.66 6.47 24.96
C LYS A 256 -10.60 6.79 23.81
N VAL A 257 -10.34 6.23 22.64
CA VAL A 257 -11.21 6.33 21.46
C VAL A 257 -12.58 5.69 21.74
N LEU A 258 -12.61 4.49 22.32
CA LEU A 258 -13.85 3.77 22.65
C LEU A 258 -14.70 4.52 23.70
N THR A 259 -14.05 5.16 24.68
CA THR A 259 -14.75 6.00 25.66
C THR A 259 -15.18 7.36 25.11
N GLY A 260 -14.80 7.70 23.88
CA GLY A 260 -15.12 8.98 23.24
C GLY A 260 -14.34 10.18 23.82
N ASP A 261 -13.26 9.93 24.57
CA ASP A 261 -12.42 10.97 25.18
C ASP A 261 -11.42 11.54 24.17
N VAL A 262 -11.90 12.51 23.38
CA VAL A 262 -11.10 13.21 22.37
C VAL A 262 -9.86 13.87 22.98
N THR A 263 -10.01 14.48 24.16
CA THR A 263 -8.92 15.25 24.80
C THR A 263 -7.77 14.32 25.19
N ALA A 264 -8.07 13.17 25.78
CA ALA A 264 -7.05 12.21 26.15
C ALA A 264 -6.40 11.56 24.93
N ALA A 265 -7.17 11.27 23.87
CA ALA A 265 -6.63 10.72 22.61
C ALA A 265 -5.66 11.70 21.94
N ILE A 266 -5.98 13.00 21.89
CA ILE A 266 -5.08 14.03 21.34
C ILE A 266 -3.84 14.20 22.22
N ARG A 267 -3.95 14.09 23.55
CA ARG A 267 -2.78 14.16 24.45
C ARG A 267 -1.81 13.01 24.20
N ILE A 268 -2.29 11.77 24.03
CA ILE A 268 -1.45 10.64 23.67
C ILE A 268 -0.74 10.88 22.34
N LEU A 269 -1.44 11.43 21.34
CA LEU A 269 -0.83 11.81 20.07
C LEU A 269 0.26 12.87 20.26
N GLU A 270 0.05 13.86 21.11
CA GLU A 270 1.04 14.90 21.40
C GLU A 270 2.29 14.33 22.08
N GLU A 271 2.14 13.41 23.03
CA GLU A 271 3.25 12.68 23.66
C GLU A 271 4.09 11.92 22.62
N LEU A 272 3.45 11.27 21.64
CA LEU A 272 4.13 10.60 20.52
C LEU A 272 4.91 11.57 19.63
N ILE A 273 4.33 12.74 19.32
CA ILE A 273 4.99 13.77 18.50
C ILE A 273 6.20 14.35 19.24
N VAL A 274 6.06 14.67 20.51
CA VAL A 274 7.17 15.16 21.37
C VAL A 274 8.26 14.10 21.49
N GLY A 275 7.90 12.82 21.55
CA GLY A 275 8.82 11.68 21.50
C GLY A 275 9.48 11.46 20.15
N GLY A 276 9.26 12.33 19.15
CA GLY A 276 9.91 12.27 17.83
C GLY A 276 9.37 11.18 16.91
N ARG A 277 8.19 10.61 17.18
CA ARG A 277 7.61 9.54 16.37
C ARG A 277 7.07 10.08 15.03
N GLU A 278 7.33 9.36 13.94
CA GLU A 278 6.87 9.74 12.60
C GLU A 278 5.37 9.40 12.44
N LEU A 279 4.57 10.42 12.07
CA LEU A 279 3.12 10.29 12.04
C LEU A 279 2.61 9.33 10.95
N SER A 280 3.30 9.20 9.83
CA SER A 280 2.88 8.27 8.77
C SER A 280 3.11 6.82 9.22
N GLN A 281 4.20 6.57 9.97
CA GLN A 281 4.48 5.27 10.57
C GLN A 281 3.42 4.94 11.63
N PHE A 282 3.14 5.89 12.54
CA PHE A 282 2.09 5.74 13.55
C PHE A 282 0.74 5.35 12.93
N VAL A 283 0.31 6.02 11.85
CA VAL A 283 -0.94 5.71 11.16
C VAL A 283 -0.93 4.28 10.60
N GLY A 284 0.18 3.85 10.03
CA GLY A 284 0.36 2.48 9.54
C GLY A 284 0.28 1.45 10.67
N ASP A 285 1.05 1.65 11.73
CA ASP A 285 1.14 0.74 12.87
C ASP A 285 -0.20 0.63 13.62
N PHE A 286 -0.89 1.75 13.82
CA PHE A 286 -2.23 1.72 14.45
C PHE A 286 -3.28 1.04 13.57
N THR A 287 -3.19 1.18 12.25
CA THR A 287 -4.05 0.43 11.31
C THR A 287 -3.79 -1.07 11.42
N TRP A 288 -2.52 -1.49 11.49
CA TRP A 288 -2.13 -2.88 11.71
C TRP A 288 -2.61 -3.42 13.06
N TYR A 289 -2.54 -2.60 14.10
CA TYR A 289 -3.05 -2.97 15.41
C TYR A 289 -4.56 -3.25 15.38
N MET A 290 -5.34 -2.36 14.78
CA MET A 290 -6.79 -2.56 14.62
C MET A 290 -7.13 -3.76 13.74
N ARG A 291 -6.36 -4.01 12.67
CA ARG A 291 -6.50 -5.21 11.84
C ARG A 291 -6.23 -6.47 12.65
N ASN A 292 -5.23 -6.49 13.51
CA ASN A 292 -4.95 -7.64 14.38
C ASN A 292 -6.09 -7.90 15.36
N LEU A 293 -6.67 -6.87 15.96
CA LEU A 293 -7.89 -6.99 16.79
C LEU A 293 -9.06 -7.61 16.01
N LEU A 294 -9.25 -7.17 14.76
CA LEU A 294 -10.30 -7.71 13.90
C LEU A 294 -10.05 -9.20 13.59
N LEU A 295 -8.82 -9.59 13.32
CA LEU A 295 -8.46 -11.00 13.07
C LEU A 295 -8.64 -11.88 14.33
N VAL A 296 -8.26 -11.37 15.51
CA VAL A 296 -8.49 -12.07 16.79
C VAL A 296 -9.98 -12.33 16.98
N LYS A 297 -10.83 -11.38 16.58
CA LYS A 297 -12.30 -11.48 16.77
C LYS A 297 -12.99 -12.36 15.73
N THR A 298 -12.42 -12.50 14.54
CA THR A 298 -13.07 -13.19 13.39
C THR A 298 -12.46 -14.54 13.07
N SER A 299 -11.26 -14.87 13.59
CA SER A 299 -10.56 -16.11 13.29
C SER A 299 -10.68 -17.10 14.45
N ASP A 300 -10.93 -18.37 14.13
CA ASP A 300 -10.95 -19.46 15.12
C ASP A 300 -9.54 -19.75 15.67
N ASN A 301 -8.47 -19.57 14.85
CA ASN A 301 -7.08 -19.78 15.24
C ASN A 301 -6.26 -18.49 14.98
N PRO A 302 -6.39 -17.46 15.83
CA PRO A 302 -5.69 -16.20 15.63
C PRO A 302 -4.16 -16.31 15.73
N GLU A 303 -3.66 -17.35 16.39
CA GLU A 303 -2.22 -17.59 16.59
C GLU A 303 -1.47 -17.88 15.30
N GLU A 304 -2.13 -18.49 14.32
CA GLU A 304 -1.56 -18.76 13.00
C GLU A 304 -1.62 -17.55 12.06
N ALA A 305 -2.58 -16.65 12.29
CA ALA A 305 -2.83 -15.49 11.43
C ALA A 305 -2.08 -14.22 11.86
N ILE A 306 -1.60 -14.18 13.12
CA ILE A 306 -1.02 -12.99 13.75
C ILE A 306 0.34 -13.33 14.34
N ASP A 307 1.39 -12.71 13.80
CA ASP A 307 2.76 -12.83 14.31
C ASP A 307 2.97 -11.86 15.48
N VAL A 308 2.50 -12.25 16.67
CA VAL A 308 2.65 -11.51 17.93
C VAL A 308 3.03 -12.46 19.05
N SER A 309 3.70 -11.92 20.09
CA SER A 309 4.02 -12.73 21.28
C SER A 309 2.75 -13.19 22.00
N SER A 310 2.82 -14.32 22.71
CA SER A 310 1.69 -14.89 23.48
C SER A 310 1.10 -13.90 24.50
N GLU A 311 1.92 -13.01 25.06
CA GLU A 311 1.49 -11.96 25.99
C GLU A 311 0.70 -10.86 25.27
N ASN A 312 1.17 -10.40 24.12
CA ASN A 312 0.46 -9.41 23.30
C ASN A 312 -0.84 -10.00 22.72
N LEU A 313 -0.85 -11.29 22.39
CA LEU A 313 -2.07 -11.97 21.93
C LEU A 313 -3.15 -11.99 23.00
N ARG A 314 -2.77 -12.19 24.27
CA ARG A 314 -3.72 -12.15 25.39
C ARG A 314 -4.33 -10.76 25.54
N LEU A 315 -3.52 -9.70 25.48
CA LEU A 315 -4.01 -8.32 25.50
C LEU A 315 -4.94 -8.03 24.33
N LEU A 316 -4.58 -8.45 23.13
CA LEU A 316 -5.43 -8.30 21.95
C LEU A 316 -6.76 -9.06 22.08
N LYS A 317 -6.79 -10.25 22.71
CA LYS A 317 -8.03 -10.98 22.99
C LYS A 317 -8.95 -10.18 23.92
N GLU A 318 -8.41 -9.68 25.03
CA GLU A 318 -9.18 -8.85 25.98
C GLU A 318 -9.74 -7.60 25.32
N GLU A 319 -8.96 -6.93 24.47
CA GLU A 319 -9.40 -5.70 23.80
C GLU A 319 -10.34 -5.93 22.63
N SER A 320 -10.23 -7.08 21.97
CA SER A 320 -11.17 -7.47 20.92
C SER A 320 -12.59 -7.65 21.46
N GLU A 321 -12.73 -8.05 22.72
CA GLU A 321 -14.04 -8.17 23.38
C GLU A 321 -14.70 -6.82 23.67
N MET A 322 -13.90 -5.75 23.81
CA MET A 322 -14.37 -4.39 24.11
C MET A 322 -14.97 -3.67 22.89
N THR A 323 -14.81 -4.21 21.69
CA THR A 323 -15.17 -3.52 20.44
C THR A 323 -15.91 -4.47 19.52
N ASP A 324 -16.95 -4.03 18.82
CA ASP A 324 -17.65 -4.78 17.79
C ASP A 324 -16.90 -4.75 16.44
N ILE A 325 -17.21 -5.71 15.57
CA ILE A 325 -16.57 -5.87 14.26
C ILE A 325 -16.82 -4.64 13.37
N ASP A 326 -18.02 -4.12 13.36
CA ASP A 326 -18.42 -2.98 12.52
C ASP A 326 -17.65 -1.71 12.93
N THR A 327 -17.46 -1.48 14.23
CA THR A 327 -16.65 -0.38 14.75
C THR A 327 -15.18 -0.52 14.36
N LEU A 328 -14.58 -1.72 14.45
CA LEU A 328 -13.20 -1.96 14.01
C LEU A 328 -13.05 -1.73 12.51
N MET A 329 -13.97 -2.24 11.69
CA MET A 329 -13.98 -2.01 10.25
C MET A 329 -14.06 -0.52 9.89
N ARG A 330 -14.89 0.24 10.60
CA ARG A 330 -14.98 1.69 10.45
C ARG A 330 -13.66 2.39 10.78
N TYR A 331 -13.03 2.00 11.90
CA TYR A 331 -11.74 2.57 12.31
C TYR A 331 -10.64 2.29 11.28
N ILE A 332 -10.54 1.05 10.80
CA ILE A 332 -9.59 0.66 9.77
C ILE A 332 -9.82 1.47 8.48
N ARG A 333 -11.06 1.69 8.08
CA ARG A 333 -11.41 2.49 6.89
C ARG A 333 -10.92 3.92 7.02
N VAL A 334 -11.25 4.60 8.13
CA VAL A 334 -10.85 5.99 8.40
C VAL A 334 -9.32 6.13 8.36
N PHE A 335 -8.59 5.20 8.99
CA PHE A 335 -7.14 5.25 9.03
C PHE A 335 -6.47 4.81 7.72
N SER A 336 -7.09 3.93 6.93
CA SER A 336 -6.62 3.57 5.59
C SER A 336 -6.75 4.76 4.62
N GLU A 337 -7.85 5.51 4.68
CA GLU A 337 -8.00 6.75 3.93
C GLU A 337 -6.96 7.80 4.35
N LEU A 338 -6.74 7.94 5.65
CA LEU A 338 -5.71 8.82 6.21
C LEU A 338 -4.31 8.42 5.73
N SER A 339 -3.99 7.13 5.69
CA SER A 339 -2.69 6.62 5.23
C SER A 339 -2.37 7.02 3.78
N ASN A 340 -3.39 7.12 2.92
CA ASN A 340 -3.21 7.61 1.56
C ASN A 340 -3.01 9.13 1.50
N GLN A 341 -3.71 9.88 2.36
CA GLN A 341 -3.67 11.35 2.37
C GLN A 341 -2.40 11.89 3.02
N ILE A 342 -1.91 11.25 4.09
CA ILE A 342 -0.79 11.73 4.92
C ILE A 342 0.53 11.79 4.15
N ARG A 343 0.70 10.95 3.12
CA ARG A 343 1.93 10.89 2.30
C ARG A 343 2.23 12.22 1.59
N PHE A 344 1.19 12.94 1.20
CA PHE A 344 1.30 14.17 0.41
C PHE A 344 0.92 15.42 1.20
N ALA A 345 0.56 15.28 2.47
CA ALA A 345 0.08 16.37 3.29
C ALA A 345 1.22 17.17 3.91
N THR A 346 1.09 18.50 3.85
CA THR A 346 1.99 19.43 4.54
C THR A 346 1.71 19.50 6.05
N GLN A 347 0.46 19.30 6.46
CA GLN A 347 0.02 19.36 7.86
C GLN A 347 -0.44 17.98 8.35
N LYS A 348 0.51 17.04 8.47
CA LYS A 348 0.24 15.65 8.90
C LYS A 348 -0.49 15.57 10.24
N ARG A 349 -0.08 16.40 11.22
CA ARG A 349 -0.65 16.46 12.57
C ARG A 349 -2.17 16.70 12.53
N VAL A 350 -2.61 17.72 11.80
CA VAL A 350 -4.04 18.10 11.73
C VAL A 350 -4.88 16.96 11.15
N LEU A 351 -4.36 16.25 10.14
CA LEU A 351 -5.08 15.12 9.55
C LEU A 351 -5.27 13.98 10.55
N VAL A 352 -4.23 13.66 11.34
CA VAL A 352 -4.32 12.61 12.37
C VAL A 352 -5.29 13.03 13.48
N GLU A 353 -5.24 14.27 13.95
CA GLU A 353 -6.17 14.81 14.95
C GLU A 353 -7.63 14.71 14.47
N ILE A 354 -7.91 15.11 13.23
CA ILE A 354 -9.25 14.99 12.62
C ILE A 354 -9.70 13.53 12.56
N ALA A 355 -8.80 12.61 12.18
CA ALA A 355 -9.13 11.19 12.14
C ALA A 355 -9.47 10.65 13.54
N LEU A 356 -8.69 10.95 14.56
CA LEU A 356 -8.98 10.57 15.95
C LEU A 356 -10.31 11.15 16.44
N ILE A 357 -10.65 12.41 16.11
CA ILE A 357 -11.93 13.01 16.42
C ILE A 357 -13.09 12.24 15.76
N LYS A 358 -12.93 11.84 14.48
CA LYS A 358 -13.91 11.01 13.77
C LYS A 358 -14.10 9.66 14.44
N LEU A 359 -13.02 8.99 14.90
CA LEU A 359 -13.14 7.73 15.64
C LEU A 359 -13.96 7.92 16.93
N CYS A 360 -13.63 8.96 17.72
CA CYS A 360 -14.31 9.26 18.99
C CYS A 360 -15.77 9.72 18.81
N ARG A 361 -16.08 10.38 17.67
CA ARG A 361 -17.41 10.97 17.41
C ARG A 361 -17.99 10.54 16.07
N PRO A 362 -18.64 9.36 16.00
CA PRO A 362 -19.26 8.83 14.77
C PRO A 362 -20.26 9.80 14.12
N ALA A 363 -20.87 10.67 14.91
CA ALA A 363 -21.86 11.65 14.43
C ALA A 363 -21.29 12.69 13.44
N MET A 364 -19.97 12.86 13.39
CA MET A 364 -19.30 13.79 12.48
C MET A 364 -19.03 13.22 11.08
N GLU A 365 -19.23 11.92 10.90
CA GLU A 365 -19.10 11.28 9.59
C GLU A 365 -20.41 11.37 8.82
N THR A 366 -20.33 11.83 7.56
CA THR A 366 -21.49 11.98 6.66
C THR A 366 -21.59 10.84 5.65
N ASN A 367 -20.73 9.83 5.71
CA ASN A 367 -20.74 8.69 4.81
C ASN A 367 -21.94 7.77 5.08
N LEU A 368 -22.48 7.17 4.02
CA LEU A 368 -23.66 6.29 4.09
C LEU A 368 -23.46 5.14 5.10
N ASP A 369 -22.28 4.54 5.11
CA ASP A 369 -21.94 3.42 6.00
C ASP A 369 -21.96 3.84 7.48
N SER A 370 -21.43 5.02 7.80
CA SER A 370 -21.47 5.57 9.16
C SER A 370 -22.91 5.87 9.62
N VAL A 371 -23.80 6.24 8.69
CA VAL A 371 -25.23 6.41 8.98
C VAL A 371 -25.89 5.06 9.23
N LEU A 372 -25.56 4.04 8.47
CA LEU A 372 -26.06 2.67 8.67
C LEU A 372 -25.60 2.07 10.00
N ASP A 373 -24.33 2.25 10.38
CA ASP A 373 -23.81 1.79 11.69
C ASP A 373 -24.56 2.49 12.85
N ARG A 374 -24.83 3.79 12.71
CA ARG A 374 -25.64 4.54 13.72
C ARG A 374 -27.07 4.02 13.81
N ILE A 375 -27.68 3.64 12.70
CA ILE A 375 -29.01 3.04 12.68
C ILE A 375 -28.99 1.70 13.42
N ARG A 376 -28.01 0.83 13.14
CA ARG A 376 -27.86 -0.46 13.82
C ARG A 376 -27.68 -0.32 15.34
N VAL A 377 -26.82 0.61 15.77
CA VAL A 377 -26.63 0.90 17.22
C VAL A 377 -27.90 1.40 17.86
N LEU A 378 -28.72 2.19 17.15
CA LEU A 378 -30.01 2.64 17.65
C LEU A 378 -31.03 1.50 17.70
N GLU A 379 -31.07 0.63 16.73
CA GLU A 379 -31.89 -0.57 16.67
C GLU A 379 -31.56 -1.49 17.85
N GLN A 380 -30.27 -1.81 18.08
CA GLN A 380 -29.84 -2.61 19.22
C GLN A 380 -30.26 -2.00 20.57
N ARG A 381 -30.11 -0.68 20.74
CA ARG A 381 -30.53 0.01 21.96
C ARG A 381 -32.08 0.03 22.17
N ILE A 382 -32.82 -0.09 21.09
CA ILE A 382 -34.30 -0.22 21.17
C ILE A 382 -34.67 -1.62 21.59
N ASP A 383 -33.97 -2.65 21.03
CA ASP A 383 -34.22 -4.06 21.38
C ASP A 383 -33.78 -4.41 22.82
N GLU A 384 -32.71 -3.76 23.30
CA GLU A 384 -32.24 -3.91 24.71
C GLU A 384 -33.07 -3.16 25.77
N ARG A 385 -34.01 -2.31 25.36
CA ARG A 385 -34.91 -1.67 26.34
C ARG A 385 -35.94 -2.69 26.81
N PRO A 386 -35.96 -3.03 28.13
CA PRO A 386 -37.02 -3.85 28.66
C PRO A 386 -38.34 -3.13 28.40
N VAL A 387 -39.27 -3.78 27.73
CA VAL A 387 -40.64 -3.31 27.54
C VAL A 387 -41.22 -3.09 28.92
N GLN A 388 -41.21 -1.87 29.42
CA GLN A 388 -42.01 -1.53 30.60
C GLN A 388 -43.47 -1.72 30.21
N GLN A 389 -44.02 -2.89 30.61
CA GLN A 389 -45.46 -3.08 30.57
C GLN A 389 -46.10 -1.95 31.42
N VAL A 390 -46.64 -0.98 30.74
CA VAL A 390 -47.55 0.00 31.38
C VAL A 390 -48.78 -0.80 31.79
N VAL A 391 -48.86 -1.18 33.06
CA VAL A 391 -50.08 -1.74 33.65
C VAL A 391 -51.10 -0.60 33.67
N VAL A 392 -51.93 -0.54 32.64
CA VAL A 392 -53.10 0.32 32.61
C VAL A 392 -54.08 -0.29 33.59
N ARG A 393 -54.22 0.32 34.75
CA ARG A 393 -55.35 0.05 35.66
C ARG A 393 -56.63 0.43 34.94
N SER A 394 -57.40 -0.55 34.58
CA SER A 394 -58.77 -0.39 34.07
C SER A 394 -59.67 0.19 35.16
N GLY A 395 -60.11 1.45 34.99
CA GLY A 395 -61.27 2.04 35.61
C GLY A 395 -62.34 2.20 34.53
N ASP A 396 -63.51 1.70 34.80
CA ASP A 396 -64.71 1.68 33.94
C ASP A 396 -64.98 2.98 33.19
N GLU A 397 -65.31 2.92 31.92
CA GLU A 397 -66.57 3.36 31.28
C GLU A 397 -66.39 3.59 29.75
N SER A 398 -67.35 2.99 29.04
CA SER A 398 -67.88 3.30 27.72
C SER A 398 -66.96 3.28 26.47
N VAL A 399 -67.23 2.23 25.67
CA VAL A 399 -66.87 1.94 24.32
C VAL A 399 -67.27 3.06 23.35
N THR A 400 -66.31 3.62 22.64
CA THR A 400 -66.58 4.22 21.30
C THR A 400 -65.41 3.78 20.40
N GLU A 401 -65.66 2.91 19.44
CA GLU A 401 -64.75 2.51 18.40
C GLU A 401 -64.34 3.71 17.56
N MET A 402 -63.11 4.21 17.73
CA MET A 402 -62.49 5.08 16.74
C MET A 402 -61.53 4.23 15.88
N ARG A 403 -61.91 4.04 14.63
CA ARG A 403 -61.02 3.55 13.59
C ARG A 403 -59.82 4.49 13.51
N THR A 404 -58.64 4.02 13.86
CA THR A 404 -57.40 4.71 13.60
C THR A 404 -56.99 4.46 12.13
N GLU A 405 -57.12 5.49 11.32
CA GLU A 405 -56.46 5.59 10.02
C GLU A 405 -54.94 5.63 10.23
N PRO A 406 -54.12 5.05 9.31
CA PRO A 406 -52.67 5.09 9.44
C PRO A 406 -52.19 6.53 9.31
N VAL A 407 -51.50 7.02 10.36
CA VAL A 407 -50.88 8.34 10.37
C VAL A 407 -49.73 8.32 9.36
N VAL A 408 -49.96 8.95 8.20
CA VAL A 408 -48.91 9.28 7.24
C VAL A 408 -47.99 10.33 7.90
N PRO A 409 -46.68 10.14 7.97
CA PRO A 409 -45.79 11.13 8.54
C PRO A 409 -45.89 12.43 7.75
N PRO A 410 -45.89 13.61 8.42
CA PRO A 410 -46.04 14.89 7.74
C PRO A 410 -44.87 15.09 6.76
N GLN A 411 -45.20 15.26 5.48
CA GLN A 411 -44.24 15.68 4.48
C GLN A 411 -43.69 17.05 4.87
N LYS A 412 -42.38 17.18 5.00
CA LYS A 412 -41.71 18.46 5.18
C LYS A 412 -42.10 19.39 4.05
N ALA A 413 -42.69 20.55 4.37
CA ALA A 413 -43.04 21.57 3.39
C ALA A 413 -41.81 21.95 2.55
N ALA A 414 -41.96 21.97 1.25
CA ALA A 414 -40.90 22.38 0.33
C ALA A 414 -40.60 23.87 0.54
N PRO A 415 -39.33 24.31 0.52
CA PRO A 415 -38.97 25.71 0.60
C PRO A 415 -39.76 26.56 -0.42
N GLU A 416 -40.16 27.77 -0.04
CA GLU A 416 -40.98 28.66 -0.90
C GLU A 416 -40.40 28.89 -2.31
N ASP A 417 -39.07 28.95 -2.40
CA ASP A 417 -38.39 29.14 -3.70
C ASP A 417 -38.56 27.94 -4.63
N LEU A 418 -38.61 26.71 -4.08
CA LEU A 418 -38.87 25.49 -4.87
C LEU A 418 -40.32 25.44 -5.34
N GLN A 419 -41.29 25.91 -4.54
CA GLN A 419 -42.68 26.02 -4.99
C GLN A 419 -42.83 27.00 -6.15
N LYS A 420 -42.10 28.12 -6.15
CA LYS A 420 -42.04 29.08 -7.26
C LYS A 420 -41.41 28.48 -8.53
N ILE A 421 -40.34 27.67 -8.37
CA ILE A 421 -39.70 26.96 -9.50
C ILE A 421 -40.65 25.94 -10.10
N VAL A 422 -41.35 25.15 -9.30
CA VAL A 422 -42.33 24.16 -9.79
C VAL A 422 -43.49 24.85 -10.51
N ALA A 423 -44.02 25.95 -9.98
CA ALA A 423 -45.09 26.72 -10.61
C ALA A 423 -44.64 27.37 -11.91
N GLY A 424 -43.39 27.84 -12.00
CA GLY A 424 -42.79 28.47 -13.20
C GLY A 424 -42.10 27.50 -14.16
N TRP A 425 -42.13 26.17 -13.94
CA TRP A 425 -41.34 25.19 -14.66
C TRP A 425 -41.48 25.27 -16.17
N LYS A 426 -42.72 25.35 -16.68
CA LYS A 426 -42.99 25.46 -18.14
C LYS A 426 -42.39 26.71 -18.76
N VAL A 427 -42.32 27.83 -18.01
CA VAL A 427 -41.72 29.08 -18.51
C VAL A 427 -40.20 28.95 -18.58
N ILE A 428 -39.60 28.36 -17.54
CA ILE A 428 -38.16 28.11 -17.45
C ILE A 428 -37.71 27.20 -18.58
N VAL A 429 -38.44 26.10 -18.82
CA VAL A 429 -38.15 25.16 -19.91
C VAL A 429 -38.32 25.83 -21.27
N GLY A 430 -39.25 26.78 -21.40
CA GLY A 430 -39.46 27.56 -22.63
C GLY A 430 -38.25 28.39 -23.06
N GLN A 431 -37.41 28.81 -22.12
CA GLN A 431 -36.21 29.63 -22.35
C GLN A 431 -34.91 28.81 -22.58
N THR A 432 -34.99 27.46 -22.53
CA THR A 432 -33.82 26.60 -22.75
C THR A 432 -33.64 26.29 -24.25
N THR A 433 -32.40 25.94 -24.64
CA THR A 433 -32.05 25.57 -26.00
C THR A 433 -32.80 24.33 -26.49
N ALA A 434 -33.07 24.25 -27.78
CA ALA A 434 -33.92 23.22 -28.42
C ALA A 434 -33.49 21.78 -28.07
N ALA A 435 -32.20 21.55 -27.87
CA ALA A 435 -31.65 20.22 -27.54
C ALA A 435 -32.13 19.67 -26.19
N PHE A 436 -32.31 20.54 -25.19
CA PHE A 436 -32.71 20.15 -23.82
C PHE A 436 -34.22 20.32 -23.57
N LYS A 437 -34.88 21.14 -24.38
CA LYS A 437 -36.30 21.49 -24.20
C LYS A 437 -37.23 20.27 -24.21
N GLN A 438 -36.97 19.32 -25.09
CA GLN A 438 -37.83 18.13 -25.23
C GLN A 438 -37.68 17.16 -24.06
N ALA A 439 -36.45 17.02 -23.50
CA ALA A 439 -36.21 16.21 -22.33
C ALA A 439 -36.79 16.84 -21.05
N LEU A 440 -36.68 18.16 -20.91
CA LEU A 440 -37.17 18.90 -19.74
C LEU A 440 -38.69 19.04 -19.70
N LEU A 441 -39.38 19.04 -20.87
CA LEU A 441 -40.85 19.04 -20.96
C LEU A 441 -41.47 17.74 -20.41
N GLN A 442 -40.72 16.63 -20.44
CA GLN A 442 -41.16 15.33 -19.91
C GLN A 442 -40.75 15.10 -18.46
N SER A 443 -40.06 16.05 -17.83
CA SER A 443 -39.60 15.95 -16.45
C SER A 443 -40.46 16.77 -15.51
N VAL A 444 -40.65 16.26 -14.30
CA VAL A 444 -41.36 16.97 -13.20
C VAL A 444 -40.35 17.22 -12.09
N PRO A 445 -40.13 18.49 -11.68
CA PRO A 445 -39.23 18.78 -10.59
C PRO A 445 -39.81 18.27 -9.28
N LYS A 446 -39.04 17.43 -8.55
CA LYS A 446 -39.35 16.93 -7.22
C LYS A 446 -38.33 17.42 -6.18
N TYR A 447 -38.80 17.70 -4.99
CA TYR A 447 -37.93 18.00 -3.86
C TYR A 447 -37.34 16.71 -3.32
N ASN A 448 -36.01 16.68 -3.23
CA ASN A 448 -35.26 15.56 -2.66
C ASN A 448 -34.20 16.08 -1.67
N GLY A 449 -34.67 16.53 -0.52
CA GLY A 449 -33.86 17.17 0.51
C GLY A 449 -33.25 18.50 0.05
N ASP A 450 -31.95 18.72 0.24
CA ASP A 450 -31.29 20.01 -0.07
C ASP A 450 -31.03 20.24 -1.57
N LYS A 451 -31.48 19.34 -2.47
CA LYS A 451 -31.29 19.44 -3.92
C LYS A 451 -32.57 19.14 -4.66
N SER A 452 -32.94 20.00 -5.60
CA SER A 452 -34.02 19.75 -6.54
C SER A 452 -33.50 18.86 -7.69
N VAL A 453 -34.18 17.74 -7.98
CA VAL A 453 -33.87 16.84 -9.08
C VAL A 453 -35.07 16.75 -10.00
N SER A 454 -34.88 16.81 -11.33
CA SER A 454 -35.91 16.52 -12.31
C SER A 454 -35.93 15.02 -12.62
N ASP A 455 -37.05 14.33 -12.34
CA ASP A 455 -37.24 12.92 -12.71
C ASP A 455 -37.64 12.80 -14.18
N HIS A 456 -36.93 11.99 -14.94
CA HIS A 456 -37.35 11.56 -16.27
C HIS A 456 -38.30 10.36 -16.13
N SER A 457 -39.59 10.59 -16.30
CA SER A 457 -40.56 9.52 -16.41
C SER A 457 -40.67 9.10 -17.90
N GLY A 458 -39.64 8.44 -18.42
CA GLY A 458 -39.66 7.89 -19.76
C GLY A 458 -38.78 6.66 -19.86
N SER A 459 -39.35 5.51 -20.21
CA SER A 459 -38.65 4.26 -20.52
C SER A 459 -37.82 4.41 -21.81
N GLY A 460 -36.71 5.14 -21.73
CA GLY A 460 -35.74 5.33 -22.80
C GLY A 460 -34.43 4.63 -22.48
N ASP A 461 -33.93 3.80 -23.36
CA ASP A 461 -32.66 3.09 -23.28
C ASP A 461 -31.51 4.06 -22.92
N PRO A 462 -30.80 3.87 -21.80
CA PRO A 462 -29.73 4.77 -21.33
C PRO A 462 -28.54 4.85 -22.29
N ARG A 463 -28.50 4.05 -23.36
CA ARG A 463 -27.43 4.06 -24.38
C ARG A 463 -27.59 5.12 -25.46
N LYS A 464 -28.72 5.83 -25.51
CA LYS A 464 -28.95 6.88 -26.53
C LYS A 464 -28.43 8.27 -26.19
N TYR A 465 -27.98 8.52 -24.93
CA TYR A 465 -27.46 9.83 -24.54
C TYR A 465 -26.18 9.64 -23.70
N PRO A 466 -24.99 9.70 -24.31
CA PRO A 466 -23.71 9.46 -23.63
C PRO A 466 -23.24 10.60 -22.72
N TYR A 467 -24.07 11.61 -22.49
CA TYR A 467 -23.72 12.73 -21.60
C TYR A 467 -24.65 12.77 -20.39
N GLY A 468 -24.41 11.87 -19.45
CA GLY A 468 -24.90 12.02 -18.08
C GLY A 468 -24.29 13.25 -17.47
N CYS A 469 -25.12 14.12 -16.87
CA CYS A 469 -24.74 15.36 -16.17
C CYS A 469 -23.85 15.07 -14.96
N SER A 470 -22.55 14.85 -15.14
CA SER A 470 -21.55 14.76 -14.08
C SER A 470 -20.39 15.74 -14.23
N ASP A 471 -20.49 16.75 -15.10
CA ASP A 471 -19.43 17.75 -15.26
C ASP A 471 -19.84 19.11 -14.68
N ARG A 472 -19.72 19.21 -13.33
CA ARG A 472 -19.96 20.44 -12.55
C ARG A 472 -18.70 21.28 -12.39
N ARG A 473 -17.85 21.37 -13.39
CA ARG A 473 -16.71 22.29 -13.32
C ARG A 473 -16.47 22.91 -14.69
N ARG A 474 -17.30 23.88 -15.05
CA ARG A 474 -17.00 24.98 -16.00
C ARG A 474 -18.30 25.60 -16.54
N THR A 475 -19.02 26.31 -15.68
CA THR A 475 -19.72 27.53 -16.13
C THR A 475 -19.93 28.38 -14.89
N GLY A 476 -19.05 29.35 -14.70
CA GLY A 476 -19.26 30.44 -13.77
C GLY A 476 -20.45 31.27 -14.26
N PHE A 477 -21.59 31.11 -13.62
CA PHE A 477 -22.71 32.03 -13.76
C PHE A 477 -22.61 33.02 -12.61
N THR A 478 -22.05 34.17 -12.87
CA THR A 478 -22.20 35.37 -12.03
C THR A 478 -23.58 35.94 -12.30
N PRO A 479 -24.42 36.23 -11.30
CA PRO A 479 -25.67 36.91 -11.51
C PRO A 479 -25.37 38.40 -11.79
N GLY A 480 -25.46 38.79 -13.04
CA GLY A 480 -25.49 40.20 -13.46
C GLY A 480 -26.79 40.84 -12.98
N ARG A 481 -26.64 41.94 -12.29
CA ARG A 481 -27.74 42.84 -11.94
C ARG A 481 -28.52 43.23 -13.19
N LEU A 482 -29.80 42.88 -13.23
CA LEU A 482 -30.76 43.53 -14.11
C LEU A 482 -31.32 44.75 -13.40
N LYS A 483 -31.15 45.91 -14.08
CA LYS A 483 -31.97 47.10 -13.81
C LYS A 483 -33.39 46.85 -14.32
#